data_45cea0f53f252838a1105fbd79e24de9
#
_entry.id   45cea0f53f252838a1105fbd79e24de9
#
_cell.length_a   1.000
_cell.length_b   1.000
_cell.length_c   1.000
_cell.angle_alpha   90.00
_cell.angle_beta   90.00
_cell.angle_gamma   90.00
#
_symmetry.space_group_name_H-M   'P 1'
#
loop_
_entity.id
_entity.type
_entity.pdbx_description
1 polymer ?
#
loop_
_entity_poly.entity_id
_entity_poly.type
_entity_poly.pdbx_seq_one_letter_code
_entity_poly.pdbx_strand_id
1 'polypeptide(L)'
;MTTSISLASLLSPWAIYPELNAVTVTSLELDSRKIRAGDTFVAMIGQQTDGRRFIDTAIANGANAVIASACSQHSHASLEYRGDVPVVYVEQLDMQLSAIAGKLYPHPQMRLIGVTGTNGKTTITQLIAQWLQLLGESAAVMGTTGNGFLHNLQPAANTTGSAVEVQKTLATLAQQGAQTTALEVSSHGLVQGRVKDLNFAAGVFTNLSRDHLDYHGTMEAYAQAKMSLFTEHQCQQAIINVDDPIGAQWFAELERGIAVSLQPQTSAERTLWATRVDYAQSGITLEFDGCFGTGRFQAPLIGEFNATNLMLALATLLSLGFDKQALLDSAAQLQPVLGRMELFQAPGRAKVVVDYAHTPDALEKALQALRVHCQGKLWAIFGCGGDRDKGKRPMMAEIAERLGDCVILTDDNPRSEDASQIIVDMLAGLASPQLAVVEHDRFKALQHALQHAHADDIILLAGKGHEDYQVLSHQTIHYSDRESAQQLLGIQPC
;
A
#
# COMPACT_ATOMS: atom_id res chain seq x y z
N MET A 1 27.53 -5.90 6.33
CA MET A 1 28.69 -5.00 6.05
C MET A 1 28.11 -3.74 5.47
N THR A 2 28.43 -2.56 6.02
CA THR A 2 28.06 -1.27 5.42
C THR A 2 28.77 -1.17 4.06
N THR A 3 28.01 -1.20 2.99
CA THR A 3 28.53 -0.96 1.64
C THR A 3 29.05 0.48 1.60
N SER A 4 30.28 0.70 1.19
CA SER A 4 30.83 2.03 0.97
C SER A 4 31.32 2.15 -0.46
N ILE A 5 31.13 3.31 -1.06
CA ILE A 5 31.54 3.60 -2.43
C ILE A 5 32.15 5.01 -2.48
N SER A 6 33.08 5.28 -3.39
CA SER A 6 33.56 6.66 -3.59
C SER A 6 32.46 7.52 -4.23
N LEU A 7 32.42 8.81 -3.87
CA LEU A 7 31.45 9.75 -4.45
C LEU A 7 31.59 9.83 -5.99
N ALA A 8 32.82 9.73 -6.52
CA ALA A 8 33.06 9.65 -7.95
C ALA A 8 32.38 8.44 -8.59
N SER A 9 32.52 7.24 -8.01
CA SER A 9 31.88 6.03 -8.50
C SER A 9 30.36 6.04 -8.36
N LEU A 10 29.86 6.63 -7.25
CA LEU A 10 28.44 6.80 -7.00
C LEU A 10 27.79 7.69 -8.07
N LEU A 11 28.42 8.81 -8.42
CA LEU A 11 27.88 9.80 -9.35
C LEU A 11 28.18 9.51 -10.83
N SER A 12 29.07 8.58 -11.18
CA SER A 12 29.25 8.15 -12.56
C SER A 12 27.97 7.45 -13.07
N PRO A 13 27.44 7.76 -14.30
CA PRO A 13 28.01 8.66 -15.32
C PRO A 13 27.50 10.11 -15.22
N TRP A 14 26.68 10.49 -14.23
CA TRP A 14 26.04 11.82 -14.16
C TRP A 14 27.05 12.96 -13.95
N ALA A 15 28.14 12.71 -13.21
CA ALA A 15 29.21 13.64 -12.98
C ALA A 15 30.54 12.91 -12.84
N ILE A 16 31.59 13.38 -13.53
CA ILE A 16 32.89 12.71 -13.59
C ILE A 16 33.96 13.66 -13.03
N TYR A 17 34.35 13.41 -11.78
CA TYR A 17 35.39 14.18 -11.06
C TYR A 17 36.34 13.22 -10.33
N PRO A 18 37.56 12.96 -10.87
CA PRO A 18 38.50 12.03 -10.25
C PRO A 18 38.86 12.35 -8.79
N GLU A 19 38.89 13.64 -8.42
CA GLU A 19 39.16 14.09 -7.04
C GLU A 19 38.13 13.60 -6.03
N LEU A 20 36.88 13.35 -6.45
CA LEU A 20 35.82 12.81 -5.60
C LEU A 20 36.03 11.32 -5.23
N ASN A 21 37.05 10.65 -5.77
CA ASN A 21 37.43 9.30 -5.31
C ASN A 21 37.91 9.29 -3.85
N ALA A 22 38.39 10.39 -3.34
CA ALA A 22 38.80 10.54 -1.94
C ALA A 22 37.63 10.63 -0.96
N VAL A 23 36.41 10.92 -1.44
CA VAL A 23 35.22 11.08 -0.61
C VAL A 23 34.46 9.75 -0.56
N THR A 24 34.40 9.16 0.62
CA THR A 24 33.69 7.88 0.84
C THR A 24 32.23 8.14 1.22
N VAL A 25 31.29 7.52 0.51
CA VAL A 25 29.86 7.56 0.80
C VAL A 25 29.45 6.24 1.45
N THR A 26 28.84 6.33 2.62
CA THR A 26 28.33 5.18 3.39
C THR A 26 26.82 5.23 3.57
N SER A 27 26.23 6.41 3.50
CA SER A 27 24.78 6.61 3.56
C SER A 27 24.35 7.86 2.80
N LEU A 28 23.08 7.82 2.32
CA LEU A 28 22.38 8.95 1.72
C LEU A 28 21.25 9.37 2.66
N GLU A 29 21.10 10.68 2.92
CA GLU A 29 20.05 11.22 3.78
C GLU A 29 19.38 12.43 3.08
N LEU A 30 18.05 12.48 3.10
CA LEU A 30 17.24 13.54 2.50
C LEU A 30 16.81 14.63 3.51
N ASP A 31 16.86 14.31 4.80
CA ASP A 31 16.46 15.23 5.86
C ASP A 31 17.71 15.79 6.55
N SER A 32 18.00 17.08 6.33
CA SER A 32 19.19 17.75 6.91
C SER A 32 19.25 17.66 8.42
N ARG A 33 18.13 17.48 9.12
CA ARG A 33 18.03 17.34 10.58
C ARG A 33 18.47 15.97 11.08
N LYS A 34 18.46 14.96 10.18
CA LYS A 34 18.84 13.57 10.48
C LYS A 34 20.28 13.26 10.09
N ILE A 35 20.98 14.20 9.47
CA ILE A 35 22.39 14.06 9.06
C ILE A 35 23.26 13.72 10.29
N ARG A 36 24.07 12.70 10.11
CA ARG A 36 25.13 12.30 11.03
C ARG A 36 26.50 12.52 10.37
N ALA A 37 27.54 12.63 11.17
CA ALA A 37 28.90 12.81 10.66
C ALA A 37 29.26 11.71 9.65
N GLY A 38 29.63 12.10 8.44
CA GLY A 38 29.99 11.20 7.34
C GLY A 38 28.84 10.79 6.42
N ASP A 39 27.59 11.23 6.67
CA ASP A 39 26.49 11.04 5.73
C ASP A 39 26.64 11.97 4.51
N THR A 40 26.12 11.54 3.37
CA THR A 40 25.98 12.37 2.16
C THR A 40 24.56 12.91 2.07
N PHE A 41 24.40 14.22 2.05
CA PHE A 41 23.10 14.88 1.96
C PHE A 41 22.59 14.92 0.52
N VAL A 42 21.30 14.57 0.31
CA VAL A 42 20.62 14.67 -0.99
C VAL A 42 19.65 15.85 -0.96
N ALA A 43 20.04 16.95 -1.61
CA ALA A 43 19.34 18.23 -1.62
C ALA A 43 18.41 18.33 -2.85
N MET A 44 17.24 17.69 -2.80
CA MET A 44 16.26 17.70 -3.89
C MET A 44 15.31 18.89 -3.84
N ILE A 45 14.81 19.27 -5.01
CA ILE A 45 13.63 20.14 -5.11
C ILE A 45 12.39 19.29 -4.87
N GLY A 46 11.77 19.46 -3.71
CA GLY A 46 10.51 18.82 -3.38
C GLY A 46 9.30 19.67 -3.74
N GLN A 47 8.10 19.11 -3.66
CA GLN A 47 6.84 19.82 -3.96
C GLN A 47 6.53 20.97 -2.99
N GLN A 48 6.86 20.81 -1.71
CA GLN A 48 6.57 21.81 -0.68
C GLN A 48 7.81 22.61 -0.27
N THR A 49 8.99 22.04 -0.48
CA THR A 49 10.23 22.62 0.06
C THR A 49 11.39 22.32 -0.89
N ASP A 50 12.21 23.31 -1.14
CA ASP A 50 13.48 23.17 -1.86
C ASP A 50 14.59 22.75 -0.89
N GLY A 51 15.02 21.50 -0.99
CA GLY A 51 16.05 20.89 -0.13
C GLY A 51 17.40 21.61 -0.21
N ARG A 52 17.69 22.33 -1.29
CA ARG A 52 18.94 23.06 -1.47
C ARG A 52 19.12 24.19 -0.44
N ARG A 53 18.03 24.71 0.13
CA ARG A 53 18.07 25.72 1.21
C ARG A 53 18.70 25.18 2.49
N PHE A 54 18.82 23.87 2.63
CA PHE A 54 19.34 23.21 3.82
C PHE A 54 20.75 22.67 3.65
N ILE A 55 21.45 22.98 2.55
CA ILE A 55 22.81 22.51 2.28
C ILE A 55 23.75 22.92 3.41
N ASP A 56 23.76 24.20 3.79
CA ASP A 56 24.64 24.69 4.85
C ASP A 56 24.33 24.09 6.20
N THR A 57 23.04 23.85 6.48
CA THR A 57 22.61 23.13 7.70
C THR A 57 23.10 21.68 7.70
N ALA A 58 22.99 20.98 6.58
CA ALA A 58 23.46 19.60 6.47
C ALA A 58 24.99 19.51 6.65
N ILE A 59 25.74 20.44 6.07
CA ILE A 59 27.19 20.54 6.24
C ILE A 59 27.56 20.82 7.71
N ALA A 60 26.87 21.75 8.34
CA ALA A 60 27.05 22.03 9.76
C ALA A 60 26.75 20.84 10.67
N ASN A 61 25.82 19.97 10.27
CA ASN A 61 25.48 18.73 10.97
C ASN A 61 26.45 17.58 10.66
N GLY A 62 27.44 17.77 9.77
CA GLY A 62 28.50 16.82 9.49
C GLY A 62 28.37 16.05 8.18
N ALA A 63 27.58 16.54 7.22
CA ALA A 63 27.56 15.95 5.87
C ALA A 63 28.97 16.02 5.25
N ASN A 64 29.43 14.90 4.71
CA ASN A 64 30.75 14.80 4.06
C ASN A 64 30.70 15.17 2.57
N ALA A 65 29.52 15.18 1.97
CA ALA A 65 29.26 15.58 0.60
C ALA A 65 27.79 15.96 0.43
N VAL A 66 27.47 16.67 -0.66
CA VAL A 66 26.10 17.00 -1.03
C VAL A 66 25.86 16.64 -2.50
N ILE A 67 24.75 15.98 -2.79
CA ILE A 67 24.20 15.77 -4.14
C ILE A 67 22.96 16.65 -4.25
N ALA A 68 22.96 17.65 -5.12
CA ALA A 68 21.91 18.64 -5.19
C ALA A 68 21.23 18.66 -6.57
N SER A 69 19.95 19.05 -6.62
CA SER A 69 19.26 19.29 -7.89
C SER A 69 19.89 20.49 -8.62
N ALA A 70 20.22 20.32 -9.90
CA ALA A 70 20.69 21.38 -10.76
C ALA A 70 19.65 22.51 -10.94
N CYS A 71 20.12 23.70 -11.26
CA CYS A 71 19.29 24.88 -11.52
C CYS A 71 20.00 25.85 -12.47
N SER A 72 19.37 27.00 -12.76
CA SER A 72 19.96 28.03 -13.62
C SER A 72 21.29 28.59 -13.13
N GLN A 73 21.55 28.57 -11.82
CA GLN A 73 22.81 29.05 -11.22
C GLN A 73 23.87 27.96 -11.14
N HIS A 74 23.44 26.68 -11.04
CA HIS A 74 24.31 25.51 -10.93
C HIS A 74 23.84 24.47 -11.94
N SER A 75 24.50 24.37 -13.07
CA SER A 75 24.17 23.47 -14.17
C SER A 75 24.42 22.00 -13.80
N HIS A 76 23.88 21.11 -14.61
CA HIS A 76 24.18 19.66 -14.52
C HIS A 76 25.69 19.40 -14.49
N ALA A 77 26.08 18.47 -13.64
CA ALA A 77 27.47 18.07 -13.39
C ALA A 77 28.39 19.19 -12.89
N SER A 78 27.87 20.35 -12.44
CA SER A 78 28.73 21.35 -11.78
C SER A 78 29.13 20.90 -10.39
N LEU A 79 30.39 21.25 -10.01
CA LEU A 79 30.96 20.94 -8.71
C LEU A 79 31.38 22.30 -8.05
N GLU A 80 30.97 22.50 -6.83
CA GLU A 80 31.49 23.57 -5.95
C GLU A 80 31.94 22.98 -4.63
N TYR A 81 32.72 23.74 -3.88
CA TYR A 81 33.11 23.39 -2.51
C TYR A 81 32.57 24.43 -1.53
N ARG A 82 31.94 23.95 -0.45
CA ARG A 82 31.57 24.75 0.71
C ARG A 82 32.46 24.35 1.89
N GLY A 83 33.51 25.14 2.12
CA GLY A 83 34.65 24.69 2.90
C GLY A 83 35.32 23.50 2.22
N ASP A 84 35.46 22.37 2.93
CA ASP A 84 36.04 21.13 2.39
C ASP A 84 34.97 20.16 1.84
N VAL A 85 33.70 20.52 1.87
CA VAL A 85 32.58 19.64 1.47
C VAL A 85 32.21 19.84 0.00
N PRO A 86 32.34 18.84 -0.87
CA PRO A 86 31.93 18.93 -2.26
C PRO A 86 30.40 18.92 -2.38
N VAL A 87 29.89 19.79 -3.24
CA VAL A 87 28.48 19.88 -3.64
C VAL A 87 28.40 19.64 -5.15
N VAL A 88 27.79 18.55 -5.55
CA VAL A 88 27.64 18.16 -6.97
C VAL A 88 26.19 18.31 -7.38
N TYR A 89 25.94 19.00 -8.49
CA TYR A 89 24.62 19.27 -9.00
C TYR A 89 24.23 18.31 -10.13
N VAL A 90 23.06 17.67 -9.99
CA VAL A 90 22.54 16.68 -10.95
C VAL A 90 21.19 17.16 -11.48
N GLU A 91 21.03 17.18 -12.80
CA GLU A 91 19.76 17.48 -13.46
C GLU A 91 18.76 16.34 -13.24
N GLN A 92 17.47 16.70 -13.06
CA GLN A 92 16.40 15.71 -12.79
C GLN A 92 16.78 14.72 -11.69
N LEU A 93 17.35 15.22 -10.60
CA LEU A 93 17.86 14.39 -9.52
C LEU A 93 16.80 13.44 -8.94
N ASP A 94 15.53 13.87 -8.89
CA ASP A 94 14.38 13.04 -8.50
C ASP A 94 14.26 11.76 -9.36
N MET A 95 14.47 11.87 -10.67
CA MET A 95 14.41 10.74 -11.61
C MET A 95 15.69 9.89 -11.61
N GLN A 96 16.83 10.45 -11.19
CA GLN A 96 18.12 9.76 -11.14
C GLN A 96 18.41 9.11 -9.78
N LEU A 97 17.73 9.58 -8.72
CA LEU A 97 18.06 9.21 -7.35
C LEU A 97 17.89 7.70 -7.08
N SER A 98 16.93 7.04 -7.73
CA SER A 98 16.75 5.59 -7.60
C SER A 98 17.99 4.83 -8.09
N ALA A 99 18.55 5.22 -9.23
CA ALA A 99 19.77 4.63 -9.78
C ALA A 99 21.02 4.97 -8.95
N ILE A 100 21.13 6.22 -8.49
CA ILE A 100 22.24 6.65 -7.61
C ILE A 100 22.21 5.84 -6.31
N ALA A 101 21.06 5.73 -5.67
CA ALA A 101 20.90 4.97 -4.42
C ALA A 101 21.13 3.47 -4.63
N GLY A 102 20.68 2.90 -5.76
CA GLY A 102 20.88 1.49 -6.11
C GLY A 102 22.34 1.06 -6.19
N LYS A 103 23.25 1.97 -6.55
CA LYS A 103 24.70 1.70 -6.53
C LYS A 103 25.27 1.55 -5.11
N LEU A 104 24.74 2.32 -4.16
CA LEU A 104 25.15 2.23 -2.76
C LEU A 104 24.48 1.06 -2.04
N TYR A 105 23.24 0.73 -2.40
CA TYR A 105 22.38 -0.26 -1.77
C TYR A 105 22.02 -1.41 -2.72
N PRO A 106 22.97 -2.22 -3.19
CA PRO A 106 22.70 -3.27 -4.18
C PRO A 106 21.90 -4.45 -3.58
N HIS A 107 20.96 -4.99 -4.37
CA HIS A 107 20.19 -6.20 -4.05
C HIS A 107 20.01 -7.09 -5.31
N PRO A 108 21.09 -7.52 -5.99
CA PRO A 108 21.05 -8.01 -7.38
C PRO A 108 20.32 -9.34 -7.56
N GLN A 109 20.14 -10.15 -6.54
CA GLN A 109 19.50 -11.48 -6.62
C GLN A 109 18.06 -11.48 -6.11
N MET A 110 17.57 -10.36 -5.61
CA MET A 110 16.21 -10.28 -5.08
C MET A 110 15.19 -10.14 -6.21
N ARG A 111 14.19 -11.02 -6.21
CA ARG A 111 13.03 -10.91 -7.08
C ARG A 111 12.08 -9.82 -6.55
N LEU A 112 11.72 -8.87 -7.40
CA LEU A 112 10.81 -7.78 -7.04
C LEU A 112 9.47 -7.95 -7.74
N ILE A 113 8.38 -7.80 -6.99
CA ILE A 113 7.01 -7.80 -7.48
C ILE A 113 6.38 -6.46 -7.12
N GLY A 114 6.01 -5.67 -8.13
CA GLY A 114 5.38 -4.36 -7.92
C GLY A 114 3.86 -4.45 -8.05
N VAL A 115 3.12 -3.96 -7.07
CA VAL A 115 1.65 -3.95 -7.09
C VAL A 115 1.15 -2.51 -7.12
N THR A 116 0.41 -2.14 -8.17
CA THR A 116 -0.20 -0.82 -8.33
C THR A 116 -1.71 -0.92 -8.54
N GLY A 117 -2.41 0.16 -8.31
CA GLY A 117 -3.87 0.29 -8.39
C GLY A 117 -4.38 1.25 -7.31
N THR A 118 -5.68 1.51 -7.27
CA THR A 118 -6.27 2.30 -6.21
C THR A 118 -6.40 1.49 -4.94
N ASN A 119 -7.08 0.35 -4.99
CA ASN A 119 -7.33 -0.55 -3.87
C ASN A 119 -6.66 -1.92 -4.07
N GLY A 120 -6.50 -2.71 -3.00
CA GLY A 120 -6.00 -4.10 -3.05
C GLY A 120 -4.48 -4.27 -2.99
N LYS A 121 -3.67 -3.22 -3.14
CA LYS A 121 -2.20 -3.30 -3.13
C LYS A 121 -1.65 -4.04 -1.92
N THR A 122 -2.01 -3.60 -0.73
CA THR A 122 -1.57 -4.19 0.54
C THR A 122 -1.97 -5.66 0.65
N THR A 123 -3.21 -5.97 0.29
CA THR A 123 -3.71 -7.35 0.35
C THR A 123 -2.92 -8.25 -0.58
N ILE A 124 -2.72 -7.85 -1.83
CA ILE A 124 -2.01 -8.67 -2.83
C ILE A 124 -0.54 -8.85 -2.46
N THR A 125 0.16 -7.80 -2.03
CA THR A 125 1.57 -7.93 -1.60
C THR A 125 1.72 -8.89 -0.43
N GLN A 126 0.82 -8.83 0.55
CA GLN A 126 0.86 -9.75 1.69
C GLN A 126 0.43 -11.17 1.32
N LEU A 127 -0.58 -11.37 0.47
CA LEU A 127 -0.96 -12.69 -0.01
C LEU A 127 0.19 -13.37 -0.78
N ILE A 128 0.87 -12.63 -1.65
CA ILE A 128 2.06 -13.13 -2.35
C ILE A 128 3.14 -13.55 -1.36
N ALA A 129 3.47 -12.70 -0.38
CA ALA A 129 4.48 -13.02 0.61
C ALA A 129 4.09 -14.23 1.50
N GLN A 130 2.83 -14.34 1.92
CA GLN A 130 2.33 -15.48 2.67
C GLN A 130 2.45 -16.78 1.86
N TRP A 131 1.98 -16.79 0.61
CA TRP A 131 2.09 -17.97 -0.25
C TRP A 131 3.54 -18.41 -0.43
N LEU A 132 4.44 -17.46 -0.70
CA LEU A 132 5.86 -17.76 -0.83
C LEU A 132 6.45 -18.36 0.45
N GLN A 133 6.09 -17.83 1.61
CA GLN A 133 6.52 -18.39 2.91
C GLN A 133 5.96 -19.81 3.13
N LEU A 134 4.71 -20.08 2.75
CA LEU A 134 4.11 -21.41 2.82
C LEU A 134 4.82 -22.42 1.89
N LEU A 135 5.40 -21.94 0.79
CA LEU A 135 6.22 -22.73 -0.13
C LEU A 135 7.70 -22.81 0.32
N GLY A 136 8.07 -22.24 1.45
CA GLY A 136 9.43 -22.26 1.98
C GLY A 136 10.37 -21.20 1.39
N GLU A 137 9.86 -20.23 0.63
CA GLU A 137 10.65 -19.10 0.12
C GLU A 137 10.65 -17.93 1.12
N SER A 138 11.81 -17.34 1.36
CA SER A 138 11.94 -16.17 2.23
C SER A 138 11.42 -14.92 1.51
N ALA A 139 10.25 -14.44 1.91
CA ALA A 139 9.57 -13.32 1.27
C ALA A 139 9.33 -12.16 2.25
N ALA A 140 9.50 -10.94 1.75
CA ALA A 140 9.26 -9.70 2.46
C ALA A 140 8.23 -8.83 1.72
N VAL A 141 7.71 -7.82 2.41
CA VAL A 141 6.80 -6.82 1.85
C VAL A 141 7.32 -5.41 2.12
N MET A 142 6.93 -4.48 1.25
CA MET A 142 7.10 -3.05 1.46
C MET A 142 5.81 -2.32 1.10
N GLY A 143 5.25 -1.57 2.03
CA GLY A 143 4.00 -0.86 1.79
C GLY A 143 3.40 -0.18 3.00
N THR A 144 2.11 0.08 2.92
CA THR A 144 1.35 0.87 3.89
C THR A 144 1.36 0.28 5.31
N THR A 145 1.36 -1.05 5.43
CA THR A 145 1.39 -1.73 6.73
C THR A 145 2.78 -1.88 7.32
N GLY A 146 3.80 -1.41 6.61
CA GLY A 146 5.20 -1.49 7.03
C GLY A 146 6.08 -2.22 6.02
N ASN A 147 7.36 -2.25 6.33
CA ASN A 147 8.41 -2.87 5.51
C ASN A 147 9.08 -3.99 6.30
N GLY A 148 9.26 -5.16 5.70
CA GLY A 148 9.93 -6.28 6.37
C GLY A 148 9.31 -7.63 6.05
N PHE A 149 9.71 -8.63 6.82
CA PHE A 149 9.04 -9.93 6.83
C PHE A 149 7.71 -9.81 7.59
N LEU A 150 6.69 -10.58 7.19
CA LEU A 150 5.33 -10.45 7.74
C LEU A 150 5.26 -10.58 9.27
N HIS A 151 6.16 -11.36 9.88
CA HIS A 151 6.25 -11.51 11.34
C HIS A 151 7.00 -10.37 12.05
N ASN A 152 7.62 -9.45 11.30
CA ASN A 152 8.42 -8.34 11.85
C ASN A 152 8.41 -7.14 10.90
N LEU A 153 7.24 -6.51 10.75
CA LEU A 153 7.09 -5.30 9.94
C LEU A 153 7.56 -4.07 10.72
N GLN A 154 8.40 -3.27 10.10
CA GLN A 154 8.80 -1.97 10.62
C GLN A 154 7.87 -0.89 10.04
N PRO A 155 7.41 0.07 10.85
CA PRO A 155 6.51 1.13 10.37
C PRO A 155 7.07 1.87 9.15
N ALA A 156 6.21 2.18 8.18
CA ALA A 156 6.54 2.95 7.00
C ALA A 156 5.82 4.31 7.03
N ALA A 157 6.54 5.37 6.70
CA ALA A 157 5.94 6.72 6.64
C ALA A 157 5.04 6.93 5.42
N ASN A 158 5.29 6.17 4.36
CA ASN A 158 4.57 6.26 3.09
C ASN A 158 4.34 4.87 2.50
N THR A 159 3.27 4.71 1.71
CA THR A 159 3.00 3.47 0.94
C THR A 159 4.20 3.07 0.07
N THR A 160 4.85 4.04 -0.57
CA THR A 160 6.12 3.86 -1.28
C THR A 160 7.09 4.90 -0.73
N GLY A 161 8.17 4.46 -0.09
CA GLY A 161 9.19 5.31 0.48
C GLY A 161 9.92 6.17 -0.57
N SER A 162 10.79 7.07 -0.15
CA SER A 162 11.70 7.78 -1.06
C SER A 162 12.62 6.80 -1.79
N ALA A 163 13.21 7.21 -2.91
CA ALA A 163 14.12 6.34 -3.67
C ALA A 163 15.27 5.79 -2.81
N VAL A 164 15.81 6.60 -1.90
CA VAL A 164 16.85 6.17 -0.96
C VAL A 164 16.30 5.14 0.04
N GLU A 165 15.14 5.39 0.65
CA GLU A 165 14.51 4.46 1.59
C GLU A 165 14.18 3.13 0.93
N VAL A 166 13.64 3.15 -0.31
CA VAL A 166 13.31 1.94 -1.07
C VAL A 166 14.57 1.10 -1.29
N GLN A 167 15.61 1.68 -1.88
CA GLN A 167 16.85 0.96 -2.18
C GLN A 167 17.55 0.44 -0.91
N LYS A 168 17.64 1.27 0.13
CA LYS A 168 18.22 0.92 1.42
C LYS A 168 17.47 -0.22 2.10
N THR A 169 16.13 -0.18 2.08
CA THR A 169 15.29 -1.23 2.67
C THR A 169 15.45 -2.53 1.90
N LEU A 170 15.42 -2.51 0.56
CA LEU A 170 15.64 -3.69 -0.28
C LEU A 170 17.01 -4.34 0.00
N ALA A 171 18.07 -3.53 0.07
CA ALA A 171 19.40 -4.04 0.40
C ALA A 171 19.45 -4.67 1.81
N THR A 172 18.77 -4.06 2.78
CA THR A 172 18.67 -4.61 4.15
C THR A 172 17.93 -5.94 4.16
N LEU A 173 16.80 -6.03 3.46
CA LEU A 173 16.01 -7.27 3.35
C LEU A 173 16.80 -8.37 2.63
N ALA A 174 17.55 -8.02 1.57
CA ALA A 174 18.45 -8.96 0.90
C ALA A 174 19.52 -9.52 1.83
N GLN A 175 20.15 -8.67 2.66
CA GLN A 175 21.13 -9.08 3.68
C GLN A 175 20.50 -9.97 4.75
N GLN A 176 19.22 -9.81 5.04
CA GLN A 176 18.46 -10.65 5.96
C GLN A 176 17.94 -11.95 5.31
N GLY A 177 18.24 -12.17 4.02
CA GLY A 177 17.92 -13.39 3.30
C GLY A 177 16.61 -13.39 2.54
N ALA A 178 15.98 -12.23 2.33
CA ALA A 178 14.79 -12.14 1.46
C ALA A 178 15.15 -12.51 0.02
N GLN A 179 14.46 -13.49 -0.54
CA GLN A 179 14.60 -13.93 -1.93
C GLN A 179 13.63 -13.20 -2.85
N THR A 180 12.44 -12.88 -2.33
CA THR A 180 11.43 -12.10 -3.03
C THR A 180 10.91 -10.97 -2.13
N THR A 181 10.69 -9.79 -2.70
CA THR A 181 10.00 -8.68 -2.02
C THR A 181 8.84 -8.18 -2.88
N ALA A 182 7.65 -8.18 -2.30
CA ALA A 182 6.45 -7.60 -2.90
C ALA A 182 6.27 -6.14 -2.42
N LEU A 183 6.22 -5.19 -3.37
CA LEU A 183 6.17 -3.76 -3.08
C LEU A 183 4.82 -3.17 -3.49
N GLU A 184 4.23 -2.35 -2.63
CA GLU A 184 3.18 -1.43 -3.03
C GLU A 184 3.80 -0.27 -3.81
N VAL A 185 3.39 -0.11 -5.07
CA VAL A 185 3.87 0.95 -5.96
C VAL A 185 2.75 1.98 -6.16
N SER A 186 2.83 3.09 -5.42
CA SER A 186 1.87 4.19 -5.51
C SER A 186 2.10 5.02 -6.78
N SER A 187 1.04 5.68 -7.27
CA SER A 187 1.14 6.60 -8.41
C SER A 187 2.10 7.77 -8.13
N HIS A 188 2.13 8.28 -6.90
CA HIS A 188 3.12 9.27 -6.47
C HIS A 188 4.55 8.73 -6.57
N GLY A 189 4.76 7.47 -6.15
CA GLY A 189 6.07 6.83 -6.23
C GLY A 189 6.56 6.67 -7.67
N LEU A 190 5.65 6.39 -8.60
CA LEU A 190 5.95 6.31 -10.03
C LEU A 190 6.30 7.67 -10.62
N VAL A 191 5.43 8.68 -10.43
CA VAL A 191 5.65 10.03 -10.96
C VAL A 191 6.92 10.68 -10.40
N GLN A 192 7.25 10.41 -9.13
CA GLN A 192 8.43 10.96 -8.47
C GLN A 192 9.70 10.09 -8.63
N GLY A 193 9.70 9.13 -9.53
CA GLY A 193 10.87 8.29 -9.82
C GLY A 193 11.39 7.45 -8.66
N ARG A 194 10.58 7.24 -7.59
CA ARG A 194 11.05 6.58 -6.36
C ARG A 194 11.47 5.13 -6.57
N VAL A 195 10.91 4.48 -7.60
CA VAL A 195 11.18 3.08 -8.00
C VAL A 195 11.75 2.98 -9.41
N LYS A 196 12.25 4.09 -9.97
CA LYS A 196 12.60 4.20 -11.41
C LYS A 196 13.66 3.20 -11.86
N ASP A 197 14.63 2.88 -11.03
CA ASP A 197 15.72 1.95 -11.35
C ASP A 197 15.46 0.49 -10.90
N LEU A 198 14.23 0.19 -10.45
CA LEU A 198 13.90 -1.17 -10.04
C LEU A 198 13.47 -2.01 -11.25
N ASN A 199 13.94 -3.27 -11.26
CA ASN A 199 13.56 -4.28 -12.23
C ASN A 199 12.53 -5.23 -11.61
N PHE A 200 11.31 -5.26 -12.12
CA PHE A 200 10.25 -6.09 -11.59
C PHE A 200 10.14 -7.40 -12.37
N ALA A 201 10.21 -8.52 -11.66
CA ALA A 201 9.90 -9.83 -12.23
C ALA A 201 8.40 -9.92 -12.62
N ALA A 202 7.53 -9.27 -11.82
CA ALA A 202 6.13 -9.09 -12.17
C ALA A 202 5.61 -7.73 -11.67
N GLY A 203 4.74 -7.10 -12.45
CA GLY A 203 3.93 -5.96 -12.07
C GLY A 203 2.46 -6.38 -12.05
N VAL A 204 1.71 -5.91 -11.06
CA VAL A 204 0.30 -6.24 -10.89
C VAL A 204 -0.54 -4.96 -10.92
N PHE A 205 -1.57 -4.92 -11.76
CA PHE A 205 -2.59 -3.88 -11.75
C PHE A 205 -3.89 -4.41 -11.15
N THR A 206 -4.38 -3.73 -10.11
CA THR A 206 -5.56 -4.17 -9.37
C THR A 206 -6.86 -3.53 -9.87
N ASN A 207 -6.96 -2.22 -9.84
CA ASN A 207 -8.12 -1.43 -10.27
C ASN A 207 -7.78 0.07 -10.30
N LEU A 208 -8.66 0.86 -10.92
CA LEU A 208 -8.60 2.31 -10.91
C LEU A 208 -9.96 2.89 -10.50
N SER A 209 -10.01 3.59 -9.38
CA SER A 209 -11.15 4.39 -8.96
C SER A 209 -10.72 5.80 -8.57
N ARG A 210 -11.67 6.72 -8.43
CA ARG A 210 -11.40 8.13 -8.14
C ARG A 210 -10.65 8.31 -6.82
N ASP A 211 -9.39 8.73 -6.91
CA ASP A 211 -8.52 9.05 -5.78
C ASP A 211 -7.38 9.96 -6.26
N HIS A 212 -6.73 10.67 -5.33
CA HIS A 212 -5.52 11.48 -5.60
C HIS A 212 -5.64 12.49 -6.74
N LEU A 213 -6.85 13.00 -7.06
CA LEU A 213 -7.05 14.02 -8.10
C LEU A 213 -6.52 15.40 -7.69
N ASP A 214 -6.33 15.65 -6.40
CA ASP A 214 -5.61 16.78 -5.85
C ASP A 214 -4.15 16.83 -6.34
N TYR A 215 -3.56 15.67 -6.60
CA TYR A 215 -2.19 15.53 -7.10
C TYR A 215 -2.12 15.38 -8.63
N HIS A 216 -2.94 14.48 -9.20
CA HIS A 216 -2.87 14.13 -10.63
C HIS A 216 -3.72 15.05 -11.52
N GLY A 217 -4.65 15.79 -10.95
CA GLY A 217 -5.59 16.68 -11.69
C GLY A 217 -6.71 15.92 -12.38
N THR A 218 -6.42 14.88 -13.17
CA THR A 218 -7.41 14.10 -13.93
C THR A 218 -7.27 12.60 -13.74
N MET A 219 -8.33 11.84 -14.04
CA MET A 219 -8.30 10.37 -14.01
C MET A 219 -7.36 9.79 -15.06
N GLU A 220 -7.22 10.44 -16.20
CA GLU A 220 -6.34 10.05 -17.29
C GLU A 220 -4.86 10.14 -16.86
N ALA A 221 -4.46 11.26 -16.24
CA ALA A 221 -3.11 11.44 -15.69
C ALA A 221 -2.82 10.42 -14.55
N TYR A 222 -3.83 10.13 -13.73
CA TYR A 222 -3.73 9.12 -12.68
C TYR A 222 -3.57 7.71 -13.26
N ALA A 223 -4.32 7.35 -14.30
CA ALA A 223 -4.18 6.10 -15.05
C ALA A 223 -2.79 5.99 -15.68
N GLN A 224 -2.35 7.03 -16.40
CA GLN A 224 -1.03 7.06 -17.04
C GLN A 224 0.11 6.89 -16.04
N ALA A 225 0.03 7.54 -14.88
CA ALA A 225 1.00 7.38 -13.81
C ALA A 225 1.15 5.91 -13.38
N LYS A 226 0.05 5.15 -13.27
CA LYS A 226 0.11 3.72 -12.93
C LYS A 226 0.56 2.84 -14.10
N MET A 227 0.16 3.19 -15.32
CA MET A 227 0.55 2.45 -16.53
C MET A 227 2.08 2.47 -16.71
N SER A 228 2.76 3.52 -16.27
CA SER A 228 4.21 3.64 -16.36
C SER A 228 4.97 2.49 -15.70
N LEU A 229 4.38 1.79 -14.71
CA LEU A 229 4.96 0.57 -14.13
C LEU A 229 5.20 -0.51 -15.20
N PHE A 230 4.35 -0.59 -16.21
CA PHE A 230 4.40 -1.61 -17.26
C PHE A 230 5.11 -1.16 -18.52
N THR A 231 5.16 0.16 -18.77
CA THR A 231 5.68 0.74 -20.01
C THR A 231 7.05 1.40 -19.86
N GLU A 232 7.37 1.92 -18.68
CA GLU A 232 8.60 2.67 -18.43
C GLU A 232 9.61 1.97 -17.51
N HIS A 233 9.18 0.92 -16.80
CA HIS A 233 10.04 0.11 -15.96
C HIS A 233 10.33 -1.23 -16.63
N GLN A 234 11.43 -1.87 -16.25
CA GLN A 234 11.71 -3.24 -16.67
C GLN A 234 10.79 -4.19 -15.89
N CYS A 235 9.61 -4.44 -16.45
CA CYS A 235 8.61 -5.36 -15.89
C CYS A 235 8.53 -6.58 -16.81
N GLN A 236 8.92 -7.77 -16.30
CA GLN A 236 9.00 -8.99 -17.12
C GLN A 236 7.62 -9.58 -17.39
N GLN A 237 6.72 -9.55 -16.40
CA GLN A 237 5.34 -10.04 -16.48
C GLN A 237 4.37 -8.95 -16.01
N ALA A 238 3.36 -8.67 -16.81
CA ALA A 238 2.25 -7.79 -16.43
C ALA A 238 1.02 -8.63 -16.06
N ILE A 239 0.52 -8.50 -14.84
CA ILE A 239 -0.68 -9.19 -14.35
C ILE A 239 -1.78 -8.14 -14.22
N ILE A 240 -2.79 -8.23 -15.05
CA ILE A 240 -3.77 -7.16 -15.24
C ILE A 240 -5.18 -7.65 -14.89
N ASN A 241 -5.84 -6.99 -13.95
CA ASN A 241 -7.26 -7.18 -13.72
C ASN A 241 -8.05 -6.57 -14.89
N VAL A 242 -8.66 -7.42 -15.73
CA VAL A 242 -9.43 -6.97 -16.90
C VAL A 242 -10.94 -6.82 -16.60
N ASP A 243 -11.39 -7.11 -15.38
CA ASP A 243 -12.73 -6.72 -14.92
C ASP A 243 -12.80 -5.21 -14.64
N ASP A 244 -11.65 -4.56 -14.46
CA ASP A 244 -11.53 -3.11 -14.44
C ASP A 244 -11.43 -2.57 -15.89
N PRO A 245 -12.28 -1.58 -16.29
CA PRO A 245 -12.29 -1.08 -17.67
C PRO A 245 -10.93 -0.53 -18.15
N ILE A 246 -10.17 0.10 -17.26
CA ILE A 246 -8.82 0.60 -17.60
C ILE A 246 -7.85 -0.56 -17.74
N GLY A 247 -7.96 -1.58 -16.89
CA GLY A 247 -7.17 -2.80 -17.04
C GLY A 247 -7.44 -3.54 -18.34
N ALA A 248 -8.70 -3.64 -18.76
CA ALA A 248 -9.07 -4.22 -20.05
C ALA A 248 -8.44 -3.45 -21.23
N GLN A 249 -8.49 -2.12 -21.17
CA GLN A 249 -7.83 -1.27 -22.17
C GLN A 249 -6.31 -1.52 -22.20
N TRP A 250 -5.64 -1.48 -21.06
CA TRP A 250 -4.18 -1.67 -20.98
C TRP A 250 -3.74 -3.05 -21.45
N PHE A 251 -4.50 -4.09 -21.12
CA PHE A 251 -4.18 -5.45 -21.59
C PHE A 251 -4.18 -5.57 -23.10
N ALA A 252 -5.07 -4.84 -23.79
CA ALA A 252 -5.10 -4.79 -25.24
C ALA A 252 -3.88 -4.08 -25.85
N GLU A 253 -3.27 -3.14 -25.11
CA GLU A 253 -2.09 -2.38 -25.54
C GLU A 253 -0.77 -3.09 -25.19
N LEU A 254 -0.76 -3.98 -24.18
CA LEU A 254 0.42 -4.68 -23.71
C LEU A 254 0.67 -5.97 -24.52
N GLU A 255 1.84 -6.06 -25.16
CA GLU A 255 2.25 -7.25 -25.91
C GLU A 255 2.47 -8.47 -25.01
N ARG A 256 2.86 -8.24 -23.74
CA ARG A 256 3.15 -9.27 -22.75
C ARG A 256 2.29 -9.03 -21.51
N GLY A 257 1.77 -10.11 -20.95
CA GLY A 257 0.98 -10.03 -19.74
C GLY A 257 -0.07 -11.13 -19.65
N ILE A 258 -0.67 -11.22 -18.49
CA ILE A 258 -1.73 -12.17 -18.16
C ILE A 258 -2.94 -11.36 -17.71
N ALA A 259 -4.05 -11.54 -18.41
CA ALA A 259 -5.35 -11.02 -18.00
C ALA A 259 -5.90 -11.88 -16.85
N VAL A 260 -6.42 -11.25 -15.83
CA VAL A 260 -7.09 -11.93 -14.72
C VAL A 260 -8.52 -11.41 -14.63
N SER A 261 -9.50 -12.32 -14.54
CA SER A 261 -10.92 -11.99 -14.47
C SER A 261 -11.68 -12.92 -13.52
N LEU A 262 -12.71 -12.42 -12.87
CA LEU A 262 -13.71 -13.25 -12.18
C LEU A 262 -14.86 -13.66 -13.10
N GLN A 263 -14.87 -13.16 -14.35
CA GLN A 263 -15.87 -13.48 -15.35
C GLN A 263 -15.31 -14.49 -16.38
N PRO A 264 -16.11 -15.45 -16.87
CA PRO A 264 -15.67 -16.37 -17.89
C PRO A 264 -15.13 -15.65 -19.13
N GLN A 265 -14.00 -16.12 -19.66
CA GLN A 265 -13.35 -15.59 -20.83
C GLN A 265 -13.42 -16.56 -22.00
N THR A 266 -13.36 -16.05 -23.22
CA THR A 266 -13.46 -16.83 -24.45
C THR A 266 -12.13 -17.36 -24.97
N SER A 267 -11.00 -16.80 -24.49
CA SER A 267 -9.65 -17.20 -24.91
C SER A 267 -8.81 -17.57 -23.71
N ALA A 268 -8.20 -18.75 -23.73
CA ALA A 268 -7.25 -19.19 -22.72
C ALA A 268 -5.84 -18.61 -22.94
N GLU A 269 -5.57 -18.00 -24.08
CA GLU A 269 -4.27 -17.42 -24.38
C GLU A 269 -4.03 -16.18 -23.50
N ARG A 270 -3.03 -16.24 -22.65
CA ARG A 270 -2.65 -15.19 -21.70
C ARG A 270 -3.78 -14.75 -20.73
N THR A 271 -4.75 -15.60 -20.45
CA THR A 271 -5.87 -15.27 -19.55
C THR A 271 -6.04 -16.33 -18.48
N LEU A 272 -6.29 -15.89 -17.23
CA LEU A 272 -6.72 -16.71 -16.11
C LEU A 272 -8.06 -16.17 -15.60
N TRP A 273 -9.10 -16.99 -15.57
CA TRP A 273 -10.41 -16.53 -15.11
C TRP A 273 -11.07 -17.50 -14.14
N ALA A 274 -11.93 -16.97 -13.28
CA ALA A 274 -12.77 -17.81 -12.42
C ALA A 274 -13.90 -18.45 -13.25
N THR A 275 -14.06 -19.76 -13.14
CA THR A 275 -15.21 -20.49 -13.67
C THR A 275 -16.34 -20.56 -12.64
N ARG A 276 -15.98 -20.48 -11.35
CA ARG A 276 -16.93 -20.43 -10.24
C ARG A 276 -16.28 -19.75 -9.03
N VAL A 277 -17.07 -18.93 -8.34
CA VAL A 277 -16.71 -18.32 -7.06
C VAL A 277 -17.82 -18.57 -6.07
N ASP A 278 -17.52 -19.26 -4.97
CA ASP A 278 -18.47 -19.51 -3.88
C ASP A 278 -18.02 -18.71 -2.64
N TYR A 279 -18.92 -17.90 -2.12
CA TYR A 279 -18.71 -17.11 -0.91
C TYR A 279 -19.41 -17.78 0.26
N ALA A 280 -18.64 -18.22 1.24
CA ALA A 280 -19.13 -18.85 2.46
C ALA A 280 -18.64 -18.13 3.71
N GLN A 281 -19.23 -18.43 4.86
CA GLN A 281 -18.75 -17.87 6.14
C GLN A 281 -17.32 -18.29 6.48
N SER A 282 -16.87 -19.44 5.95
CA SER A 282 -15.52 -19.98 6.14
C SER A 282 -14.49 -19.43 5.15
N GLY A 283 -14.90 -18.59 4.20
CA GLY A 283 -14.01 -18.04 3.20
C GLY A 283 -14.54 -18.14 1.77
N ILE A 284 -13.63 -17.99 0.81
CA ILE A 284 -13.88 -17.97 -0.63
C ILE A 284 -13.37 -19.28 -1.23
N THR A 285 -14.19 -19.96 -2.01
CA THR A 285 -13.78 -21.07 -2.88
C THR A 285 -13.75 -20.58 -4.32
N LEU A 286 -12.64 -20.79 -5.00
CA LEU A 286 -12.41 -20.41 -6.39
C LEU A 286 -12.13 -21.65 -7.25
N GLU A 287 -12.86 -21.77 -8.35
CA GLU A 287 -12.54 -22.67 -9.47
C GLU A 287 -12.13 -21.79 -10.65
N PHE A 288 -11.09 -22.15 -11.36
CA PHE A 288 -10.54 -21.34 -12.44
C PHE A 288 -10.09 -22.18 -13.63
N ASP A 289 -9.94 -21.51 -14.78
CA ASP A 289 -9.37 -22.05 -16.01
C ASP A 289 -8.52 -20.99 -16.71
N GLY A 290 -7.78 -21.36 -17.73
CA GLY A 290 -6.97 -20.43 -18.55
C GLY A 290 -5.59 -20.94 -18.89
N CYS A 291 -4.67 -20.02 -19.12
CA CYS A 291 -3.31 -20.33 -19.59
C CYS A 291 -2.47 -21.21 -18.64
N PHE A 292 -2.90 -21.35 -17.38
CA PHE A 292 -2.28 -22.25 -16.40
C PHE A 292 -3.09 -23.56 -16.22
N GLY A 293 -4.13 -23.78 -17.04
CA GLY A 293 -5.09 -24.90 -16.90
C GLY A 293 -6.02 -24.74 -15.71
N THR A 294 -6.89 -25.72 -15.52
CA THR A 294 -7.90 -25.70 -14.46
C THR A 294 -7.32 -25.87 -13.06
N GLY A 295 -8.02 -25.35 -12.08
CA GLY A 295 -7.69 -25.56 -10.67
C GLY A 295 -8.83 -25.15 -9.75
N ARG A 296 -8.71 -25.55 -8.47
CA ARG A 296 -9.65 -25.20 -7.41
C ARG A 296 -8.89 -25.03 -6.10
N PHE A 297 -9.24 -23.99 -5.34
CA PHE A 297 -8.71 -23.79 -4.00
C PHE A 297 -9.71 -23.05 -3.11
N GLN A 298 -9.48 -23.08 -1.81
CA GLN A 298 -10.23 -22.32 -0.82
C GLN A 298 -9.27 -21.49 0.02
N ALA A 299 -9.66 -20.24 0.31
CA ALA A 299 -8.91 -19.35 1.19
C ALA A 299 -9.83 -18.75 2.26
N PRO A 300 -9.38 -18.59 3.53
CA PRO A 300 -10.19 -18.07 4.63
C PRO A 300 -10.28 -16.54 4.60
N LEU A 301 -10.63 -15.98 3.45
CA LEU A 301 -10.83 -14.56 3.22
C LEU A 301 -12.30 -14.29 2.92
N ILE A 302 -12.75 -13.08 3.24
CA ILE A 302 -14.12 -12.63 2.99
C ILE A 302 -14.15 -11.41 2.07
N GLY A 303 -15.26 -11.21 1.38
CA GLY A 303 -15.47 -10.11 0.47
C GLY A 303 -15.12 -10.42 -0.99
N GLU A 304 -16.01 -9.97 -1.90
CA GLU A 304 -15.89 -10.24 -3.33
C GLU A 304 -14.56 -9.76 -3.93
N PHE A 305 -14.09 -8.58 -3.55
CA PHE A 305 -12.81 -8.05 -4.03
C PHE A 305 -11.60 -8.91 -3.60
N ASN A 306 -11.72 -9.72 -2.54
CA ASN A 306 -10.65 -10.66 -2.18
C ASN A 306 -10.60 -11.87 -3.11
N ALA A 307 -11.66 -12.22 -3.81
CA ALA A 307 -11.59 -13.20 -4.90
C ALA A 307 -10.68 -12.67 -6.03
N THR A 308 -10.84 -11.41 -6.44
CA THR A 308 -9.94 -10.76 -7.41
C THR A 308 -8.50 -10.69 -6.89
N ASN A 309 -8.30 -10.28 -5.64
CA ASN A 309 -6.96 -10.22 -5.03
C ASN A 309 -6.27 -11.58 -5.01
N LEU A 310 -6.99 -12.65 -4.65
CA LEU A 310 -6.49 -14.03 -4.67
C LEU A 310 -6.10 -14.47 -6.08
N MET A 311 -6.96 -14.20 -7.07
CA MET A 311 -6.67 -14.57 -8.47
C MET A 311 -5.46 -13.82 -9.02
N LEU A 312 -5.31 -12.52 -8.70
CA LEU A 312 -4.15 -11.72 -9.09
C LEU A 312 -2.86 -12.22 -8.44
N ALA A 313 -2.89 -12.53 -7.14
CA ALA A 313 -1.74 -13.09 -6.43
C ALA A 313 -1.36 -14.47 -6.98
N LEU A 314 -2.34 -15.36 -7.20
CA LEU A 314 -2.13 -16.68 -7.81
C LEU A 314 -1.52 -16.56 -9.22
N ALA A 315 -2.11 -15.73 -10.10
CA ALA A 315 -1.61 -15.50 -11.45
C ALA A 315 -0.16 -14.99 -11.45
N THR A 316 0.16 -14.11 -10.50
CA THR A 316 1.53 -13.59 -10.32
C THR A 316 2.50 -14.72 -10.02
N LEU A 317 2.21 -15.57 -9.05
CA LEU A 317 3.09 -16.67 -8.64
C LEU A 317 3.21 -17.75 -9.73
N LEU A 318 2.09 -18.09 -10.39
CA LEU A 318 2.12 -19.02 -11.54
C LEU A 318 2.96 -18.48 -12.71
N SER A 319 2.86 -17.18 -12.99
CA SER A 319 3.67 -16.54 -14.05
C SER A 319 5.17 -16.55 -13.77
N LEU A 320 5.53 -16.59 -12.49
CA LEU A 320 6.91 -16.69 -12.02
C LEU A 320 7.42 -18.13 -11.91
N GLY A 321 6.59 -19.13 -12.28
CA GLY A 321 6.95 -20.54 -12.35
C GLY A 321 6.85 -21.30 -11.03
N PHE A 322 6.13 -20.78 -10.04
CA PHE A 322 5.85 -21.53 -8.81
C PHE A 322 4.90 -22.70 -9.09
N ASP A 323 5.08 -23.79 -8.34
CA ASP A 323 4.29 -25.01 -8.53
C ASP A 323 2.81 -24.77 -8.21
N LYS A 324 1.97 -25.04 -9.22
CA LYS A 324 0.53 -24.82 -9.12
C LYS A 324 -0.11 -25.62 -7.99
N GLN A 325 0.22 -26.91 -7.89
CA GLN A 325 -0.43 -27.76 -6.89
C GLN A 325 -0.06 -27.34 -5.46
N ALA A 326 1.20 -27.00 -5.23
CA ALA A 326 1.65 -26.48 -3.92
C ALA A 326 0.96 -25.17 -3.54
N LEU A 327 0.73 -24.26 -4.50
CA LEU A 327 -0.04 -23.03 -4.28
C LEU A 327 -1.49 -23.33 -3.90
N LEU A 328 -2.16 -24.25 -4.62
CA LEU A 328 -3.56 -24.59 -4.35
C LEU A 328 -3.72 -25.30 -2.99
N ASP A 329 -2.83 -26.23 -2.66
CA ASP A 329 -2.87 -26.99 -1.40
C ASP A 329 -2.60 -26.11 -0.17
N SER A 330 -1.79 -25.07 -0.33
CA SER A 330 -1.45 -24.13 0.76
C SER A 330 -2.44 -22.97 0.94
N ALA A 331 -3.33 -22.73 -0.03
CA ALA A 331 -4.25 -21.59 -0.02
C ALA A 331 -5.14 -21.50 1.23
N ALA A 332 -5.54 -22.65 1.79
CA ALA A 332 -6.34 -22.71 3.02
C ALA A 332 -5.59 -22.22 4.27
N GLN A 333 -4.27 -22.07 4.20
CA GLN A 333 -3.43 -21.58 5.29
C GLN A 333 -3.16 -20.08 5.22
N LEU A 334 -3.61 -19.41 4.16
CA LEU A 334 -3.53 -17.95 4.05
C LEU A 334 -4.30 -17.30 5.21
N GLN A 335 -3.82 -16.15 5.64
CA GLN A 335 -4.44 -15.39 6.71
C GLN A 335 -5.00 -14.07 6.19
N PRO A 336 -6.09 -13.55 6.77
CA PRO A 336 -6.55 -12.20 6.51
C PRO A 336 -5.42 -11.18 6.75
N VAL A 337 -5.38 -10.16 5.90
CA VAL A 337 -4.40 -9.08 6.04
C VAL A 337 -4.85 -8.14 7.16
N LEU A 338 -3.93 -7.75 8.04
CA LEU A 338 -4.19 -6.91 9.19
C LEU A 338 -4.97 -5.64 8.81
N GLY A 339 -6.15 -5.46 9.40
CA GLY A 339 -7.01 -4.31 9.15
C GLY A 339 -7.54 -4.19 7.71
N ARG A 340 -7.60 -5.28 6.97
CA ARG A 340 -8.18 -5.37 5.62
C ARG A 340 -9.21 -6.48 5.58
N MET A 341 -10.49 -6.15 5.77
CA MET A 341 -11.58 -7.13 5.92
C MET A 341 -11.22 -8.24 6.92
N GLU A 342 -10.55 -7.86 7.99
CA GLU A 342 -10.08 -8.78 9.02
C GLU A 342 -11.25 -9.22 9.90
N LEU A 343 -11.51 -10.52 9.89
CA LEU A 343 -12.65 -11.11 10.57
C LEU A 343 -12.30 -11.52 12.01
N PHE A 344 -13.10 -11.05 12.97
CA PHE A 344 -13.09 -11.47 14.35
C PHE A 344 -14.42 -12.15 14.70
N GLN A 345 -14.37 -13.34 15.25
CA GLN A 345 -15.59 -14.10 15.59
C GLN A 345 -15.44 -14.89 16.88
N ALA A 346 -16.53 -14.99 17.63
CA ALA A 346 -16.67 -15.82 18.80
C ALA A 346 -17.98 -16.61 18.73
N PRO A 347 -18.05 -17.84 19.28
CA PRO A 347 -19.26 -18.65 19.23
C PRO A 347 -20.48 -17.91 19.79
N GLY A 348 -21.60 -17.93 19.05
CA GLY A 348 -22.87 -17.34 19.46
C GLY A 348 -22.91 -15.81 19.48
N ARG A 349 -21.91 -15.13 18.92
CA ARG A 349 -21.82 -13.67 18.84
C ARG A 349 -21.85 -13.19 17.38
N ALA A 350 -22.24 -11.94 17.17
CA ALA A 350 -22.08 -11.26 15.88
C ALA A 350 -20.59 -11.25 15.45
N LYS A 351 -20.38 -11.34 14.15
CA LYS A 351 -19.04 -11.21 13.58
C LYS A 351 -18.62 -9.75 13.51
N VAL A 352 -17.38 -9.46 13.85
CA VAL A 352 -16.79 -8.13 13.70
C VAL A 352 -15.77 -8.18 12.58
N VAL A 353 -15.87 -7.23 11.64
CA VAL A 353 -14.92 -7.09 10.54
C VAL A 353 -14.27 -5.72 10.65
N VAL A 354 -12.94 -5.69 10.68
CA VAL A 354 -12.14 -4.47 10.72
C VAL A 354 -11.57 -4.19 9.35
N ASP A 355 -11.81 -2.97 8.83
CA ASP A 355 -11.34 -2.56 7.51
C ASP A 355 -10.82 -1.11 7.50
N TYR A 356 -9.89 -0.83 6.59
CA TYR A 356 -9.31 0.49 6.39
C TYR A 356 -10.17 1.41 5.49
N ALA A 357 -11.38 1.01 5.12
CA ALA A 357 -12.29 1.78 4.26
C ALA A 357 -12.61 3.16 4.88
N HIS A 358 -12.00 4.22 4.35
CA HIS A 358 -12.10 5.60 4.83
C HIS A 358 -12.49 6.59 3.73
N THR A 359 -12.93 6.09 2.58
CA THR A 359 -13.49 6.86 1.45
C THR A 359 -14.87 6.34 1.10
N PRO A 360 -15.73 7.13 0.42
CA PRO A 360 -17.05 6.69 -0.02
C PRO A 360 -17.01 5.38 -0.82
N ASP A 361 -16.19 5.30 -1.87
CA ASP A 361 -16.02 4.10 -2.72
C ASP A 361 -15.57 2.88 -1.92
N ALA A 362 -14.59 3.05 -1.02
CA ALA A 362 -14.10 1.94 -0.21
C ALA A 362 -15.15 1.44 0.78
N LEU A 363 -15.92 2.34 1.43
CA LEU A 363 -17.00 1.98 2.34
C LEU A 363 -18.12 1.26 1.60
N GLU A 364 -18.51 1.75 0.41
CA GLU A 364 -19.52 1.12 -0.44
C GLU A 364 -19.11 -0.32 -0.77
N LYS A 365 -17.92 -0.51 -1.28
CA LYS A 365 -17.38 -1.83 -1.63
C LYS A 365 -17.27 -2.77 -0.43
N ALA A 366 -16.85 -2.26 0.73
CA ALA A 366 -16.77 -3.04 1.95
C ALA A 366 -18.15 -3.54 2.40
N LEU A 367 -19.17 -2.67 2.42
CA LEU A 367 -20.53 -3.04 2.80
C LEU A 367 -21.16 -4.01 1.80
N GLN A 368 -21.00 -3.78 0.49
CA GLN A 368 -21.48 -4.70 -0.55
C GLN A 368 -20.82 -6.08 -0.41
N ALA A 369 -19.51 -6.10 -0.20
CA ALA A 369 -18.76 -7.34 -0.03
C ALA A 369 -19.18 -8.13 1.23
N LEU A 370 -19.56 -7.46 2.31
CA LEU A 370 -20.04 -8.12 3.52
C LEU A 370 -21.49 -8.57 3.42
N ARG A 371 -22.31 -7.89 2.61
CA ARG A 371 -23.73 -8.23 2.46
C ARG A 371 -23.94 -9.67 1.98
N VAL A 372 -23.10 -10.18 1.08
CA VAL A 372 -23.21 -11.56 0.56
C VAL A 372 -22.90 -12.62 1.62
N HIS A 373 -22.22 -12.24 2.71
CA HIS A 373 -21.91 -13.13 3.84
C HIS A 373 -22.84 -12.93 5.06
N CYS A 374 -23.68 -11.89 5.05
CA CYS A 374 -24.51 -11.48 6.18
C CYS A 374 -25.92 -12.08 6.03
N GLN A 375 -26.32 -12.97 6.95
CA GLN A 375 -27.67 -13.52 7.01
C GLN A 375 -28.61 -12.68 7.89
N GLY A 376 -28.05 -11.94 8.84
CA GLY A 376 -28.74 -11.03 9.72
C GLY A 376 -28.62 -9.55 9.28
N LYS A 377 -28.48 -8.66 10.26
CA LYS A 377 -28.27 -7.24 10.02
C LYS A 377 -26.80 -6.93 9.78
N LEU A 378 -26.56 -6.02 8.84
CA LEU A 378 -25.24 -5.45 8.58
C LEU A 378 -25.12 -4.09 9.28
N TRP A 379 -24.24 -4.01 10.26
CA TRP A 379 -23.93 -2.81 11.03
C TRP A 379 -22.73 -2.08 10.41
N ALA A 380 -22.83 -0.76 10.25
CA ALA A 380 -21.74 0.08 9.78
C ALA A 380 -21.31 1.04 10.90
N ILE A 381 -20.09 0.87 11.41
CA ILE A 381 -19.46 1.76 12.41
C ILE A 381 -18.30 2.45 11.73
N PHE A 382 -18.33 3.78 11.61
CA PHE A 382 -17.27 4.54 10.98
C PHE A 382 -17.24 5.98 11.45
N GLY A 383 -16.10 6.63 11.22
CA GLY A 383 -15.89 8.05 11.41
C GLY A 383 -15.18 8.67 10.23
N CYS A 384 -15.01 9.99 10.26
CA CYS A 384 -14.24 10.72 9.28
C CYS A 384 -13.11 11.51 9.95
N GLY A 385 -11.97 11.62 9.27
CA GLY A 385 -10.85 12.39 9.77
C GLY A 385 -11.09 13.91 9.67
N GLY A 386 -10.62 14.64 10.69
CA GLY A 386 -10.47 16.09 10.65
C GLY A 386 -9.29 16.52 9.78
N ASP A 387 -9.25 17.78 9.35
CA ASP A 387 -8.24 18.37 8.47
C ASP A 387 -8.09 17.58 7.16
N ARG A 388 -9.22 17.09 6.62
CA ARG A 388 -9.33 16.30 5.41
C ARG A 388 -10.54 16.77 4.59
N ASP A 389 -10.77 16.13 3.44
CA ASP A 389 -11.92 16.40 2.57
C ASP A 389 -13.24 16.27 3.35
N LYS A 390 -13.91 17.40 3.56
CA LYS A 390 -15.22 17.47 4.24
C LYS A 390 -16.35 16.93 3.36
N GLY A 391 -16.21 17.04 2.04
CA GLY A 391 -17.22 16.61 1.08
C GLY A 391 -17.53 15.12 1.14
N LYS A 392 -16.58 14.30 1.56
CA LYS A 392 -16.78 12.85 1.72
C LYS A 392 -17.67 12.46 2.90
N ARG A 393 -17.78 13.33 3.95
CA ARG A 393 -18.52 13.04 5.19
C ARG A 393 -19.98 12.65 4.98
N PRO A 394 -20.80 13.51 4.33
CA PRO A 394 -22.19 13.16 4.05
C PRO A 394 -22.32 11.99 3.06
N MET A 395 -21.41 11.86 2.08
CA MET A 395 -21.45 10.76 1.12
C MET A 395 -21.24 9.39 1.79
N MET A 396 -20.31 9.30 2.75
CA MET A 396 -20.06 8.06 3.49
C MET A 396 -21.28 7.69 4.35
N ALA A 397 -21.94 8.69 4.97
CA ALA A 397 -23.14 8.46 5.76
C ALA A 397 -24.33 7.97 4.90
N GLU A 398 -24.56 8.59 3.74
CA GLU A 398 -25.55 8.12 2.76
C GLU A 398 -25.32 6.67 2.34
N ILE A 399 -24.09 6.32 2.00
CA ILE A 399 -23.70 4.95 1.61
C ILE A 399 -23.97 3.96 2.75
N ALA A 400 -23.59 4.33 3.98
CA ALA A 400 -23.82 3.49 5.15
C ALA A 400 -25.29 3.26 5.43
N GLU A 401 -26.16 4.29 5.28
CA GLU A 401 -27.61 4.18 5.45
C GLU A 401 -28.25 3.33 4.33
N ARG A 402 -27.75 3.47 3.11
CA ARG A 402 -28.29 2.74 1.94
C ARG A 402 -27.96 1.25 1.94
N LEU A 403 -26.78 0.87 2.42
CA LEU A 403 -26.25 -0.50 2.32
C LEU A 403 -26.22 -1.24 3.66
N GLY A 404 -26.17 -0.53 4.78
CA GLY A 404 -26.23 -1.07 6.13
C GLY A 404 -27.68 -1.09 6.64
N ASP A 405 -27.94 -1.95 7.64
CA ASP A 405 -29.22 -1.97 8.36
C ASP A 405 -29.17 -1.13 9.64
N CYS A 406 -27.97 -0.93 10.18
CA CYS A 406 -27.72 -0.12 11.38
C CYS A 406 -26.47 0.74 11.17
N VAL A 407 -26.56 2.03 11.48
CA VAL A 407 -25.47 3.00 11.33
C VAL A 407 -25.07 3.53 12.69
N ILE A 408 -23.77 3.48 12.99
CA ILE A 408 -23.18 4.12 14.16
C ILE A 408 -22.07 5.07 13.68
N LEU A 409 -22.23 6.35 13.97
CA LEU A 409 -21.25 7.38 13.69
C LEU A 409 -20.36 7.58 14.92
N THR A 410 -19.05 7.54 14.70
CA THR A 410 -18.05 7.64 15.76
C THR A 410 -16.87 8.51 15.36
N ASP A 411 -15.95 8.77 16.27
CA ASP A 411 -14.74 9.52 15.93
C ASP A 411 -13.71 8.62 15.23
N ASP A 412 -13.02 9.19 14.24
CA ASP A 412 -11.80 8.64 13.67
C ASP A 412 -10.59 9.41 14.25
N ASN A 413 -9.88 10.18 13.48
CA ASN A 413 -8.80 11.08 13.88
C ASN A 413 -9.30 12.53 13.75
N PRO A 414 -9.92 13.14 14.76
CA PRO A 414 -10.47 14.51 14.65
C PRO A 414 -9.40 15.57 14.45
N ARG A 415 -8.14 15.30 14.83
CA ARG A 415 -7.01 16.23 14.71
C ARG A 415 -7.33 17.60 15.34
N SER A 416 -7.23 18.70 14.54
CA SER A 416 -7.51 20.05 15.03
C SER A 416 -9.00 20.43 14.95
N GLU A 417 -9.84 19.65 14.29
CA GLU A 417 -11.28 19.94 14.16
C GLU A 417 -12.07 19.46 15.38
N ASP A 418 -13.21 20.11 15.64
CA ASP A 418 -14.18 19.65 16.63
C ASP A 418 -14.84 18.34 16.15
N ALA A 419 -14.70 17.27 16.92
CA ALA A 419 -15.26 15.98 16.62
C ALA A 419 -16.79 16.02 16.46
N SER A 420 -17.48 16.84 17.24
CA SER A 420 -18.93 17.03 17.13
C SER A 420 -19.35 17.67 15.82
N GLN A 421 -18.53 18.58 15.26
CA GLN A 421 -18.80 19.19 13.97
C GLN A 421 -18.62 18.17 12.84
N ILE A 422 -17.64 17.27 12.95
CA ILE A 422 -17.45 16.18 11.98
C ILE A 422 -18.68 15.27 11.95
N ILE A 423 -19.22 14.92 13.12
CA ILE A 423 -20.46 14.13 13.24
C ILE A 423 -21.66 14.88 12.63
N VAL A 424 -21.79 16.18 12.85
CA VAL A 424 -22.87 16.99 12.23
C VAL A 424 -22.79 16.95 10.70
N ASP A 425 -21.60 17.07 10.14
CA ASP A 425 -21.39 16.97 8.69
C ASP A 425 -21.76 15.57 8.14
N MET A 426 -21.49 14.51 8.91
CA MET A 426 -21.89 13.15 8.56
C MET A 426 -23.41 12.95 8.63
N LEU A 427 -24.04 13.42 9.70
CA LEU A 427 -25.51 13.34 9.90
C LEU A 427 -26.27 14.04 8.75
N ALA A 428 -25.71 15.10 8.17
CA ALA A 428 -26.29 15.81 7.04
C ALA A 428 -26.45 14.95 5.77
N GLY A 429 -25.74 13.82 5.68
CA GLY A 429 -25.87 12.87 4.57
C GLY A 429 -26.93 11.80 4.78
N LEU A 430 -27.51 11.68 5.97
CA LEU A 430 -28.54 10.68 6.25
C LEU A 430 -29.93 11.18 5.91
N ALA A 431 -30.73 10.34 5.30
CA ALA A 431 -32.17 10.60 5.10
C ALA A 431 -32.96 10.49 6.43
N SER A 432 -32.50 9.65 7.33
CA SER A 432 -33.14 9.39 8.63
C SER A 432 -32.11 9.49 9.79
N PRO A 433 -31.56 10.69 10.06
CA PRO A 433 -30.48 10.85 11.04
C PRO A 433 -30.86 10.42 12.47
N GLN A 434 -32.17 10.43 12.80
CA GLN A 434 -32.68 9.98 14.10
C GLN A 434 -32.56 8.45 14.33
N LEU A 435 -32.31 7.67 13.27
CA LEU A 435 -32.09 6.21 13.37
C LEU A 435 -30.63 5.85 13.57
N ALA A 436 -29.72 6.77 13.27
CA ALA A 436 -28.31 6.56 13.51
C ALA A 436 -27.94 6.76 14.98
N VAL A 437 -27.07 5.90 15.48
CA VAL A 437 -26.48 6.07 16.80
C VAL A 437 -25.23 6.95 16.66
N VAL A 438 -25.06 7.91 17.57
CA VAL A 438 -23.84 8.71 17.69
C VAL A 438 -23.13 8.32 18.97
N GLU A 439 -21.91 7.83 18.86
CA GLU A 439 -21.03 7.50 19.98
C GLU A 439 -19.59 7.87 19.61
N HIS A 440 -19.06 8.90 20.24
CA HIS A 440 -17.73 9.43 19.97
C HIS A 440 -16.61 8.45 20.31
N ASP A 441 -16.80 7.65 21.34
CA ASP A 441 -15.83 6.62 21.75
C ASP A 441 -16.01 5.36 20.90
N ARG A 442 -15.03 5.06 20.04
CA ARG A 442 -15.08 3.91 19.12
C ARG A 442 -15.21 2.57 19.84
N PHE A 443 -14.58 2.41 21.00
CA PHE A 443 -14.72 1.19 21.79
C PHE A 443 -16.16 1.00 22.27
N LYS A 444 -16.78 2.08 22.77
CA LYS A 444 -18.18 2.05 23.20
C LYS A 444 -19.13 1.90 22.01
N ALA A 445 -18.81 2.46 20.85
CA ALA A 445 -19.59 2.27 19.62
C ALA A 445 -19.65 0.77 19.24
N LEU A 446 -18.52 0.07 19.25
CA LEU A 446 -18.47 -1.37 19.03
C LEU A 446 -19.17 -2.15 20.13
N GLN A 447 -18.96 -1.77 21.40
CA GLN A 447 -19.65 -2.39 22.55
C GLN A 447 -21.17 -2.27 22.43
N HIS A 448 -21.68 -1.10 22.03
CA HIS A 448 -23.10 -0.88 21.77
C HIS A 448 -23.63 -1.81 20.67
N ALA A 449 -22.92 -1.89 19.54
CA ALA A 449 -23.32 -2.78 18.45
C ALA A 449 -23.37 -4.24 18.92
N LEU A 450 -22.35 -4.74 19.61
CA LEU A 450 -22.27 -6.13 20.09
C LEU A 450 -23.34 -6.46 21.15
N GLN A 451 -23.86 -5.48 21.88
CA GLN A 451 -24.96 -5.67 22.84
C GLN A 451 -26.33 -5.82 22.15
N HIS A 452 -26.48 -5.28 20.95
CA HIS A 452 -27.77 -5.26 20.23
C HIS A 452 -27.77 -6.17 18.99
N ALA A 453 -26.62 -6.66 18.55
CA ALA A 453 -26.49 -7.54 17.40
C ALA A 453 -26.75 -9.02 17.77
N HIS A 454 -27.28 -9.76 16.81
CA HIS A 454 -27.49 -11.21 16.89
C HIS A 454 -26.31 -11.97 16.26
N ALA A 455 -26.25 -13.28 16.49
CA ALA A 455 -25.15 -14.14 16.00
C ALA A 455 -24.99 -14.15 14.46
N ASP A 456 -26.07 -13.94 13.73
CA ASP A 456 -26.07 -13.91 12.26
C ASP A 456 -25.74 -12.52 11.67
N ASP A 457 -25.58 -11.51 12.54
CA ASP A 457 -25.21 -10.15 12.15
C ASP A 457 -23.73 -10.04 11.87
N ILE A 458 -23.39 -9.07 11.02
CA ILE A 458 -22.00 -8.64 10.78
C ILE A 458 -21.87 -7.16 11.15
N ILE A 459 -20.83 -6.84 11.89
CA ILE A 459 -20.48 -5.47 12.31
C ILE A 459 -19.21 -5.08 11.58
N LEU A 460 -19.30 -4.08 10.68
CA LEU A 460 -18.13 -3.47 10.04
C LEU A 460 -17.63 -2.31 10.90
N LEU A 461 -16.37 -2.39 11.32
CA LEU A 461 -15.58 -1.27 11.85
C LEU A 461 -14.72 -0.72 10.72
N ALA A 462 -15.09 0.44 10.16
CA ALA A 462 -14.40 1.03 9.01
C ALA A 462 -13.59 2.28 9.41
N GLY A 463 -12.49 2.50 8.69
CA GLY A 463 -11.65 3.70 8.75
C GLY A 463 -10.25 3.46 9.25
N LYS A 464 -10.07 2.82 10.40
CA LYS A 464 -8.76 2.67 11.04
C LYS A 464 -7.95 1.46 10.54
N GLY A 465 -8.62 0.36 10.23
CA GLY A 465 -7.94 -0.84 9.76
C GLY A 465 -6.81 -1.29 10.70
N HIS A 466 -5.57 -1.21 10.23
CA HIS A 466 -4.37 -1.61 10.98
C HIS A 466 -3.83 -0.53 11.93
N GLU A 467 -4.37 0.71 11.88
CA GLU A 467 -3.92 1.78 12.77
C GLU A 467 -4.17 1.43 14.23
N ASP A 468 -3.18 1.67 15.08
CA ASP A 468 -3.21 1.45 16.53
C ASP A 468 -3.20 2.75 17.34
N TYR A 469 -3.54 3.87 16.68
CA TYR A 469 -3.54 5.19 17.28
C TYR A 469 -4.78 6.00 16.90
N GLN A 470 -5.08 7.02 17.69
CA GLN A 470 -6.05 8.07 17.38
C GLN A 470 -5.43 9.45 17.63
N VAL A 471 -5.52 10.32 16.62
CA VAL A 471 -4.94 11.67 16.64
C VAL A 471 -6.02 12.65 17.12
N LEU A 472 -5.84 13.19 18.31
CA LEU A 472 -6.65 14.24 18.91
C LEU A 472 -5.96 15.60 18.77
N SER A 473 -6.65 16.70 19.11
CA SER A 473 -6.14 18.06 18.92
C SER A 473 -4.78 18.33 19.59
N HIS A 474 -4.48 17.68 20.70
CA HIS A 474 -3.28 17.96 21.50
C HIS A 474 -2.42 16.72 21.78
N GLN A 475 -2.88 15.54 21.38
CA GLN A 475 -2.16 14.30 21.65
C GLN A 475 -2.54 13.20 20.68
N THR A 476 -1.66 12.23 20.53
CA THR A 476 -1.96 10.94 19.91
C THR A 476 -2.09 9.90 21.02
N ILE A 477 -3.19 9.18 21.05
CA ILE A 477 -3.44 8.11 22.01
C ILE A 477 -3.37 6.76 21.32
N HIS A 478 -3.06 5.71 22.09
CA HIS A 478 -3.18 4.34 21.60
C HIS A 478 -4.66 3.96 21.53
N TYR A 479 -5.09 3.47 20.38
CA TYR A 479 -6.40 2.91 20.13
C TYR A 479 -6.37 2.01 18.90
N SER A 480 -6.90 0.81 18.99
CA SER A 480 -6.98 -0.14 17.89
C SER A 480 -8.37 -0.78 17.80
N ASP A 481 -8.99 -0.73 16.60
CA ASP A 481 -10.25 -1.43 16.33
C ASP A 481 -10.07 -2.96 16.47
N ARG A 482 -8.91 -3.48 16.11
CA ARG A 482 -8.57 -4.90 16.20
C ARG A 482 -8.50 -5.37 17.66
N GLU A 483 -7.79 -4.64 18.53
CA GLU A 483 -7.72 -4.92 19.96
C GLU A 483 -9.09 -4.80 20.62
N SER A 484 -9.87 -3.80 20.23
CA SER A 484 -11.24 -3.61 20.72
C SER A 484 -12.15 -4.79 20.35
N ALA A 485 -12.05 -5.30 19.12
CA ALA A 485 -12.79 -6.46 18.67
C ALA A 485 -12.38 -7.72 19.44
N GLN A 486 -11.08 -7.96 19.61
CA GLN A 486 -10.55 -9.10 20.39
C GLN A 486 -11.03 -9.05 21.85
N GLN A 487 -10.87 -7.90 22.51
CA GLN A 487 -11.27 -7.72 23.90
C GLN A 487 -12.78 -7.93 24.11
N LEU A 488 -13.63 -7.31 23.28
CA LEU A 488 -15.08 -7.38 23.43
C LEU A 488 -15.66 -8.74 23.05
N LEU A 489 -15.01 -9.49 22.16
CA LEU A 489 -15.38 -10.87 21.80
C LEU A 489 -14.76 -11.90 22.75
N GLY A 490 -13.81 -11.54 23.59
CA GLY A 490 -13.09 -12.46 24.48
C GLY A 490 -12.14 -13.40 23.74
N ILE A 491 -11.56 -12.94 22.62
CA ILE A 491 -10.60 -13.69 21.79
C ILE A 491 -9.19 -13.34 22.26
N GLN A 492 -8.34 -14.36 22.46
CA GLN A 492 -6.93 -14.08 22.76
C GLN A 492 -6.21 -13.52 21.51
N PRO A 493 -5.27 -12.59 21.65
CA PRO A 493 -4.41 -12.16 20.54
C PRO A 493 -3.65 -13.36 19.97
N CYS A 494 -3.68 -13.50 18.64
CA CYS A 494 -2.86 -14.50 17.93
C CYS A 494 -1.37 -14.13 17.97
#